data_b8977efc2938b8f3d478cd0da093a0f5
#
_entry.id   b8977efc2938b8f3d478cd0da093a0f5
#
_cell.length_a   1.000
_cell.length_b   1.000
_cell.length_c   1.000
_cell.angle_alpha   90.00
_cell.angle_beta   90.00
_cell.angle_gamma   90.00
#
_symmetry.space_group_name_H-M   'P 1'
#
loop_
_entity.id
_entity.type
_entity.pdbx_description
1 polymer ?
#
loop_
_entity_poly.entity_id
_entity_poly.type
_entity_poly.pdbx_seq_one_letter_code
_entity_poly.pdbx_strand_id
1 'polypeptide(L)'
;MTNGFVFTSESVTSGHPDKICDQVSDAIVDHFLKQDADARVIAECAISSSVMFVSCHYASAASLDISDIARRTVRDIGYPKEVFDADDCSILTSFLDHSNTDYIPMNLDELTDMEIANITARQQTSVFGYACDHTMDLMP
;
A
#
# COMPACT_ATOMS: atom_id res chain seq x y z
N MET A 1 -4.09 -22.47 38.47
CA MET A 1 -4.65 -21.29 37.78
C MET A 1 -3.80 -21.10 36.53
N THR A 2 -4.35 -21.36 35.36
CA THR A 2 -3.68 -21.08 34.11
C THR A 2 -3.66 -19.56 33.92
N ASN A 3 -2.51 -18.93 33.92
CA ASN A 3 -2.36 -17.54 33.53
C ASN A 3 -2.62 -17.44 32.02
N GLY A 4 -3.88 -17.32 31.63
CA GLY A 4 -4.24 -16.98 30.27
C GLY A 4 -3.98 -15.50 30.03
N PHE A 5 -3.45 -15.15 28.88
CA PHE A 5 -3.45 -13.76 28.41
C PHE A 5 -4.47 -13.60 27.28
N VAL A 6 -4.97 -12.40 27.11
CA VAL A 6 -5.90 -12.06 26.02
C VAL A 6 -5.10 -11.33 24.95
N PHE A 7 -5.25 -11.80 23.73
CA PHE A 7 -4.68 -11.18 22.54
C PHE A 7 -5.84 -10.80 21.61
N THR A 8 -5.75 -9.64 20.99
CA THR A 8 -6.74 -9.19 20.00
C THR A 8 -6.06 -8.85 18.69
N SER A 9 -6.68 -9.25 17.61
CA SER A 9 -6.31 -8.87 16.25
C SER A 9 -7.59 -8.52 15.51
N GLU A 10 -7.53 -7.54 14.65
CA GLU A 10 -8.68 -7.12 13.87
C GLU A 10 -8.30 -7.05 12.39
N SER A 11 -9.28 -7.25 11.54
CA SER A 11 -9.19 -7.10 10.09
C SER A 11 -10.51 -6.56 9.55
N VAL A 12 -10.42 -5.69 8.59
CA VAL A 12 -11.59 -5.13 7.91
C VAL A 12 -11.91 -5.90 6.63
N THR A 13 -13.18 -5.91 6.25
CA THR A 13 -13.63 -6.54 5.00
C THR A 13 -13.22 -5.72 3.78
N SER A 14 -13.20 -6.36 2.60
CA SER A 14 -12.77 -5.71 1.35
C SER A 14 -13.57 -4.45 0.97
N GLY A 15 -14.79 -4.32 1.42
CA GLY A 15 -15.62 -3.13 1.20
C GLY A 15 -15.46 -2.02 2.25
N HIS A 16 -14.61 -2.19 3.24
CA HIS A 16 -14.36 -1.15 4.25
C HIS A 16 -13.50 -0.02 3.66
N PRO A 17 -13.76 1.26 3.98
CA PRO A 17 -12.97 2.38 3.46
C PRO A 17 -11.47 2.24 3.67
N ASP A 18 -11.03 1.78 4.84
CA ASP A 18 -9.61 1.57 5.11
C ASP A 18 -9.01 0.48 4.19
N LYS A 19 -9.78 -0.58 3.89
CA LYS A 19 -9.34 -1.62 2.97
C LYS A 19 -9.27 -1.12 1.52
N ILE A 20 -10.14 -0.20 1.12
CA ILE A 20 -10.01 0.48 -0.19
C ILE A 20 -8.67 1.21 -0.25
N CYS A 21 -8.32 1.95 0.81
CA CYS A 21 -7.07 2.68 0.88
C CYS A 21 -5.86 1.75 0.75
N ASP A 22 -5.86 0.63 1.47
CA ASP A 22 -4.82 -0.41 1.36
C ASP A 22 -4.72 -0.92 -0.08
N GLN A 23 -5.85 -1.32 -0.68
CA GLN A 23 -5.87 -1.88 -2.03
C GLN A 23 -5.41 -0.88 -3.10
N VAL A 24 -5.74 0.40 -2.95
CA VAL A 24 -5.27 1.46 -3.85
C VAL A 24 -3.77 1.67 -3.69
N SER A 25 -3.27 1.74 -2.46
CA SER A 25 -1.84 1.90 -2.18
C SER A 25 -1.03 0.73 -2.75
N ASP A 26 -1.49 -0.50 -2.51
CA ASP A 26 -0.88 -1.72 -3.02
C ASP A 26 -0.87 -1.75 -4.56
N ALA A 27 -2.00 -1.40 -5.19
CA ALA A 27 -2.09 -1.36 -6.65
C ALA A 27 -1.12 -0.36 -7.28
N ILE A 28 -0.92 0.79 -6.64
CA ILE A 28 0.05 1.79 -7.10
C ILE A 28 1.47 1.23 -7.03
N VAL A 29 1.86 0.66 -5.89
CA VAL A 29 3.18 0.03 -5.71
C VAL A 29 3.40 -1.08 -6.74
N ASP A 30 2.42 -1.96 -6.92
CA ASP A 30 2.47 -3.04 -7.91
C ASP A 30 2.68 -2.55 -9.34
N HIS A 31 2.04 -1.44 -9.73
CA HIS A 31 2.19 -0.89 -11.07
C HIS A 31 3.57 -0.28 -11.29
N PHE A 32 4.17 0.34 -10.27
CA PHE A 32 5.56 0.78 -10.33
C PHE A 32 6.51 -0.40 -10.48
N LEU A 33 6.41 -1.41 -9.61
CA LEU A 33 7.29 -2.58 -9.61
C LEU A 33 7.18 -3.42 -10.90
N LYS A 34 6.02 -3.43 -11.55
CA LYS A 34 5.86 -4.09 -12.86
C LYS A 34 6.65 -3.43 -13.99
N GLN A 35 6.89 -2.11 -13.90
CA GLN A 35 7.63 -1.37 -14.92
C GLN A 35 9.10 -1.15 -14.53
N ASP A 36 9.38 -1.10 -13.25
CA ASP A 36 10.69 -0.83 -12.69
C ASP A 36 10.86 -1.64 -11.41
N ALA A 37 11.58 -2.76 -11.49
CA ALA A 37 11.78 -3.66 -10.36
C ALA A 37 12.55 -3.02 -9.19
N ASP A 38 13.31 -1.95 -9.46
CA ASP A 38 14.09 -1.21 -8.47
C ASP A 38 13.34 0.03 -7.94
N ALA A 39 12.09 0.23 -8.34
CA ALA A 39 11.28 1.36 -7.90
C ALA A 39 11.19 1.42 -6.37
N ARG A 40 11.35 2.60 -5.82
CA ARG A 40 11.07 2.90 -4.42
C ARG A 40 9.82 3.73 -4.36
N VAL A 41 8.80 3.21 -3.72
CA VAL A 41 7.46 3.83 -3.72
C VAL A 41 6.88 3.79 -2.32
N ILE A 42 6.34 4.93 -1.92
CA ILE A 42 5.50 5.08 -0.73
C ILE A 42 4.19 5.64 -1.22
N ALA A 43 3.14 4.88 -1.15
CA ALA A 43 1.80 5.30 -1.54
C ALA A 43 0.89 5.25 -0.32
N GLU A 44 0.26 6.38 -0.03
CA GLU A 44 -0.69 6.52 1.06
C GLU A 44 -2.01 7.04 0.52
N CYS A 45 -3.10 6.51 1.04
CA CYS A 45 -4.44 6.85 0.59
C CYS A 45 -5.34 7.16 1.79
N ALA A 46 -6.21 8.11 1.61
CA ALA A 46 -7.30 8.41 2.53
C ALA A 46 -8.59 8.61 1.74
N ILE A 47 -9.71 8.16 2.28
CA ILE A 47 -11.01 8.27 1.64
C ILE A 47 -12.05 8.82 2.61
N SER A 48 -12.88 9.71 2.13
CA SER A 48 -14.05 10.20 2.87
C SER A 48 -15.17 10.51 1.88
N SER A 49 -16.32 9.87 2.07
CA SER A 49 -17.46 9.99 1.15
C SER A 49 -17.04 9.70 -0.29
N SER A 50 -17.17 10.65 -1.20
CA SER A 50 -16.81 10.53 -2.61
C SER A 50 -15.46 11.19 -2.97
N VAL A 51 -14.61 11.49 -1.97
CA VAL A 51 -13.30 12.10 -2.17
C VAL A 51 -12.22 11.13 -1.71
N MET A 52 -11.27 10.88 -2.59
CA MET A 52 -10.06 10.11 -2.30
C MET A 52 -8.84 11.03 -2.41
N PHE A 53 -7.97 10.99 -1.42
CA PHE A 53 -6.67 11.63 -1.46
C PHE A 53 -5.60 10.56 -1.58
N VAL A 54 -4.69 10.73 -2.55
CA VAL A 54 -3.56 9.81 -2.77
C VAL A 54 -2.27 10.61 -2.72
N SER A 55 -1.42 10.27 -1.78
CA SER A 55 -0.05 10.77 -1.70
C SER A 55 0.91 9.70 -2.18
N CYS A 56 1.80 10.04 -3.11
CA CYS A 56 2.79 9.12 -3.62
C CYS A 56 4.16 9.78 -3.70
N HIS A 57 5.10 9.23 -2.94
CA HIS A 57 6.52 9.55 -3.01
C HIS A 57 7.22 8.40 -3.74
N TYR A 58 7.93 8.70 -4.79
CA TYR A 58 8.60 7.65 -5.55
C TYR A 58 9.96 8.08 -6.10
N ALA A 59 10.80 7.08 -6.33
CA ALA A 59 12.00 7.18 -7.13
C ALA A 59 11.98 5.99 -8.10
N SER A 60 11.70 6.27 -9.37
CA SER A 60 11.52 5.26 -10.41
C SER A 60 11.61 5.87 -11.80
N ALA A 61 12.03 5.07 -12.77
CA ALA A 61 11.95 5.42 -14.18
C ALA A 61 10.54 5.23 -14.78
N ALA A 62 9.62 4.60 -14.04
CA ALA A 62 8.25 4.35 -14.49
C ALA A 62 7.43 5.64 -14.51
N SER A 63 6.51 5.74 -15.46
CA SER A 63 5.52 6.81 -15.56
C SER A 63 4.12 6.21 -15.51
N LEU A 64 3.35 6.58 -14.50
CA LEU A 64 2.03 6.02 -14.21
C LEU A 64 0.95 7.09 -14.11
N ASP A 65 -0.25 6.75 -14.57
CA ASP A 65 -1.46 7.49 -14.21
C ASP A 65 -2.05 6.91 -12.92
N ILE A 66 -1.66 7.49 -11.79
CA ILE A 66 -2.06 7.03 -10.46
C ILE A 66 -3.56 7.22 -10.24
N SER A 67 -4.16 8.26 -10.81
CA SER A 67 -5.60 8.48 -10.70
C SER A 67 -6.39 7.39 -11.41
N ASP A 68 -5.92 6.94 -12.57
CA ASP A 68 -6.56 5.85 -13.31
C ASP A 68 -6.38 4.51 -12.58
N ILE A 69 -5.22 4.26 -11.99
CA ILE A 69 -4.98 3.06 -11.15
C ILE A 69 -5.97 3.06 -9.98
N ALA A 70 -6.08 4.16 -9.24
CA ALA A 70 -6.99 4.27 -8.12
C ALA A 70 -8.45 4.03 -8.54
N ARG A 71 -8.90 4.62 -9.65
CA ARG A 71 -10.26 4.40 -10.18
C ARG A 71 -10.53 2.96 -10.56
N ARG A 72 -9.57 2.31 -11.23
CA ARG A 72 -9.71 0.90 -11.60
C ARG A 72 -9.82 0.03 -10.36
N THR A 73 -8.97 0.25 -9.35
CA THR A 73 -9.01 -0.50 -8.10
C THR A 73 -10.37 -0.37 -7.42
N VAL A 74 -10.91 0.85 -7.31
CA VAL A 74 -12.26 1.06 -6.74
C VAL A 74 -13.34 0.33 -7.56
N ARG A 75 -13.24 0.38 -8.88
CA ARG A 75 -14.18 -0.31 -9.78
C ARG A 75 -14.13 -1.83 -9.60
N ASP A 76 -12.93 -2.39 -9.46
CA ASP A 76 -12.69 -3.83 -9.28
C ASP A 76 -13.20 -4.33 -7.92
N ILE A 77 -13.24 -3.49 -6.89
CA ILE A 77 -13.87 -3.78 -5.60
C ILE A 77 -15.39 -3.99 -5.76
N GLY A 78 -16.01 -3.30 -6.71
CA GLY A 78 -17.38 -3.61 -7.12
C GLY A 78 -18.45 -2.90 -6.29
N TYR A 79 -18.23 -1.68 -5.86
CA TYR A 79 -19.28 -0.89 -5.21
C TYR A 79 -20.45 -0.61 -6.16
N PRO A 80 -21.71 -0.69 -5.67
CA PRO A 80 -22.83 -0.11 -6.38
C PRO A 80 -22.62 1.40 -6.60
N LYS A 81 -22.96 1.91 -7.79
CA LYS A 81 -22.75 3.33 -8.15
C LYS A 81 -23.44 4.30 -7.20
N GLU A 82 -24.57 3.89 -6.63
CA GLU A 82 -25.35 4.68 -5.69
C GLU A 82 -24.66 4.83 -4.32
N VAL A 83 -23.70 3.93 -4.03
CA VAL A 83 -22.95 3.93 -2.76
C VAL A 83 -21.61 4.63 -2.96
N PHE A 84 -20.87 4.23 -4.00
CA PHE A 84 -19.59 4.84 -4.33
C PHE A 84 -19.29 4.64 -5.83
N ASP A 85 -19.40 5.71 -6.59
CA ASP A 85 -19.11 5.66 -8.03
C ASP A 85 -17.63 5.96 -8.29
N ALA A 86 -16.91 4.97 -8.80
CA ALA A 86 -15.51 5.11 -9.17
C ALA A 86 -15.30 6.14 -10.28
N ASP A 87 -16.29 6.39 -11.13
CA ASP A 87 -16.19 7.33 -12.24
C ASP A 87 -16.42 8.78 -11.78
N ASP A 88 -17.29 8.99 -10.78
CA ASP A 88 -17.65 10.31 -10.26
C ASP A 88 -16.86 10.73 -9.01
N CYS A 89 -16.13 9.81 -8.35
CA CYS A 89 -15.36 10.17 -7.17
C CYS A 89 -14.24 11.17 -7.53
N SER A 90 -14.03 12.14 -6.66
CA SER A 90 -12.93 13.09 -6.78
C SER A 90 -11.64 12.45 -6.26
N ILE A 91 -10.59 12.43 -7.09
CA ILE A 91 -9.27 11.95 -6.70
C ILE A 91 -8.32 13.15 -6.66
N LEU A 92 -7.85 13.45 -5.46
CA LEU A 92 -6.83 14.46 -5.22
C LEU A 92 -5.48 13.76 -5.07
N THR A 93 -4.50 14.19 -5.83
CA THR A 93 -3.18 13.56 -5.84
C THR A 93 -2.08 14.53 -5.41
N SER A 94 -1.13 14.02 -4.65
CA SER A 94 0.11 14.71 -4.29
C SER A 94 1.29 13.82 -4.63
N PHE A 95 2.17 14.29 -5.52
CA PHE A 95 3.31 13.51 -5.98
C PHE A 95 4.62 14.18 -5.62
N LEU A 96 5.58 13.37 -5.19
CA LEU A 96 6.94 13.81 -4.98
C LEU A 96 7.90 12.80 -5.63
N ASP A 97 8.52 13.24 -6.71
CA ASP A 97 9.49 12.47 -7.47
C ASP A 97 10.91 12.70 -6.93
N HIS A 98 11.51 11.64 -6.44
CA HIS A 98 12.89 11.62 -5.90
C HIS A 98 13.90 10.98 -6.87
N SER A 99 13.51 10.69 -8.10
CA SER A 99 14.37 9.98 -9.08
C SER A 99 15.71 10.67 -9.33
N ASN A 100 15.75 11.99 -9.20
CA ASN A 100 16.95 12.78 -9.44
C ASN A 100 17.86 12.95 -8.21
N THR A 101 17.41 12.56 -7.03
CA THR A 101 18.12 12.87 -5.77
C THR A 101 18.53 11.65 -4.97
N ASP A 102 17.68 10.63 -4.93
CA ASP A 102 17.81 9.50 -4.00
C ASP A 102 17.77 8.13 -4.69
N TYR A 103 17.59 8.11 -6.01
CA TYR A 103 17.52 6.86 -6.74
C TYR A 103 18.93 6.34 -7.02
N ILE A 104 19.46 5.56 -6.11
CA ILE A 104 20.59 4.67 -6.36
C ILE A 104 20.00 3.26 -6.39
N PRO A 105 19.98 2.58 -7.55
CA PRO A 105 19.66 1.16 -7.59
C PRO A 105 20.58 0.45 -6.60
N MET A 106 19.99 -0.17 -5.58
CA MET A 106 20.76 -0.83 -4.54
C MET A 106 20.72 -2.32 -4.79
N ASN A 107 21.75 -2.84 -5.46
CA ASN A 107 21.93 -4.28 -5.55
C ASN A 107 22.51 -4.78 -4.22
N LEU A 108 21.67 -5.38 -3.39
CA LEU A 108 22.07 -5.87 -2.05
C LEU A 108 23.19 -6.94 -2.13
N ASP A 109 23.27 -7.68 -3.24
CA ASP A 109 24.29 -8.71 -3.44
C ASP A 109 25.70 -8.14 -3.71
N GLU A 110 25.77 -6.84 -4.02
CA GLU A 110 27.03 -6.13 -4.29
C GLU A 110 27.51 -5.30 -3.10
N LEU A 111 26.70 -5.19 -2.03
CA LEU A 111 27.05 -4.41 -0.86
C LEU A 111 27.92 -5.21 0.11
N THR A 112 28.87 -4.52 0.73
CA THR A 112 29.62 -5.05 1.86
C THR A 112 28.78 -5.05 3.14
N ASP A 113 29.10 -5.90 4.12
CA ASP A 113 28.44 -5.94 5.42
C ASP A 113 28.41 -4.56 6.10
N MET A 114 29.45 -3.75 5.90
CA MET A 114 29.53 -2.41 6.49
C MET A 114 28.57 -1.43 5.79
N GLU A 115 28.38 -1.53 4.50
CA GLU A 115 27.40 -0.72 3.76
C GLU A 115 25.98 -1.12 4.12
N ILE A 116 25.70 -2.42 4.25
CA ILE A 116 24.41 -2.93 4.72
C ILE A 116 24.09 -2.41 6.13
N ALA A 117 25.06 -2.45 7.05
CA ALA A 117 24.89 -1.96 8.42
C ALA A 117 24.62 -0.45 8.50
N ASN A 118 25.01 0.31 7.50
CA ASN A 118 24.79 1.77 7.42
C ASN A 118 23.49 2.15 6.70
N ILE A 119 22.72 1.19 6.19
CA ILE A 119 21.41 1.46 5.58
C ILE A 119 20.47 1.97 6.67
N THR A 120 19.99 3.20 6.53
CA THR A 120 19.06 3.82 7.47
C THR A 120 17.63 3.42 7.13
N ALA A 121 16.89 2.89 8.12
CA ALA A 121 15.46 2.68 7.98
C ALA A 121 14.75 4.04 7.86
N ARG A 122 13.98 4.24 6.80
CA ARG A 122 13.22 5.49 6.55
C ARG A 122 11.78 5.41 7.02
N GLN A 123 11.27 4.19 7.23
CA GLN A 123 9.92 3.95 7.72
C GLN A 123 9.93 2.84 8.76
N GLN A 124 8.98 2.94 9.68
CA GLN A 124 8.71 1.92 10.67
C GLN A 124 7.22 1.61 10.67
N THR A 125 6.88 0.33 10.57
CA THR A 125 5.51 -0.14 10.73
C THR A 125 5.46 -1.30 11.70
N SER A 126 4.33 -1.45 12.38
CA SER A 126 4.05 -2.59 13.24
C SER A 126 2.87 -3.36 12.66
N VAL A 127 3.05 -4.65 12.48
CA VAL A 127 2.01 -5.53 11.94
C VAL A 127 1.61 -6.53 13.02
N PHE A 128 0.30 -6.66 13.23
CA PHE A 128 -0.27 -7.62 14.17
C PHE A 128 -1.19 -8.57 13.41
N GLY A 129 -1.10 -9.84 13.76
CA GLY A 129 -1.92 -10.86 13.14
C GLY A 129 -2.18 -12.02 14.09
N TYR A 130 -3.24 -12.76 13.82
CA TYR A 130 -3.57 -13.98 14.51
C TYR A 130 -4.02 -15.03 13.50
N ALA A 131 -3.52 -16.24 13.66
CA ALA A 131 -3.93 -17.40 12.86
C ALA A 131 -4.28 -18.55 13.81
N CYS A 132 -5.30 -19.30 13.46
CA CYS A 132 -5.71 -20.51 14.19
C CYS A 132 -6.17 -21.60 13.22
N ASP A 133 -6.32 -22.81 13.72
CA ASP A 133 -6.72 -23.99 12.94
C ASP A 133 -8.23 -24.28 13.02
N HIS A 134 -9.05 -23.31 13.38
CA HIS A 134 -10.50 -23.46 13.46
C HIS A 134 -11.16 -23.61 12.08
N THR A 135 -10.54 -23.03 11.05
CA THR A 135 -10.96 -23.11 9.66
C THR A 135 -9.78 -23.44 8.73
N MET A 136 -10.08 -23.88 7.51
CA MET A 136 -9.03 -24.13 6.50
C MET A 136 -8.28 -22.86 6.09
N ASP A 137 -8.90 -21.69 6.26
CA ASP A 137 -8.30 -20.38 5.95
C ASP A 137 -7.42 -19.85 7.08
N LEU A 138 -7.21 -20.66 8.15
CA LEU A 138 -6.47 -20.30 9.35
C LEU A 138 -7.00 -19.05 10.08
N MET A 139 -8.28 -18.75 9.89
CA MET A 139 -8.98 -17.62 10.50
C MET A 139 -9.99 -18.11 11.55
N PRO A 140 -10.23 -17.32 12.62
CA PRO A 140 -11.25 -17.65 13.62
C PRO A 140 -12.66 -17.68 13.02
#